data_f033e32a038f358e22e478b1f9311985
#
_entry.id   f033e32a038f358e22e478b1f9311985
#
_cell.length_a   1.000
_cell.length_b   1.000
_cell.length_c   1.000
_cell.angle_alpha   90.00
_cell.angle_beta   90.00
_cell.angle_gamma   90.00
#
_symmetry.space_group_name_H-M   'P 1'
#
loop_
_entity.id
_entity.type
_entity.pdbx_description
1 polymer ?
#
loop_
_entity_poly.entity_id
_entity_poly.type
_entity_poly.pdbx_seq_one_letter_code
_entity_poly.pdbx_strand_id
1 'polypeptide(L)'
;MEKMKRLTIGVEMAAQPSVLFLDEPTSGLDARSAKVIMDGVRRVADSGRTVLCTIHQPSSDVFFLFDSLLLLKRGGETVYFGELGREGSSIIEYFESIPSAPRIKEGYNPATWMLEVIGAGVADAGDKQPTEDVDFVEMFNASDAKKLLDEKLTETGVFVPSETVKSLRYDEKRAASNITQMRLLLSRFFTMYWRTPAYNLTRLAISPMLGLVFGIVYMDVDYTVYQGI
;
A
#
# COMPACT_ATOMS: atom_id res chain seq x y z
N MET A 1 -2.22 -1.52 15.54
CA MET A 1 -1.92 -1.13 14.14
C MET A 1 -2.04 -2.31 13.19
N GLU A 2 -1.43 -3.45 13.47
CA GLU A 2 -1.51 -4.69 12.66
C GLU A 2 -2.94 -5.10 12.27
N LYS A 3 -3.87 -5.18 13.25
CA LYS A 3 -5.28 -5.56 13.01
C LYS A 3 -5.98 -4.63 12.01
N MET A 4 -5.65 -3.33 12.03
CA MET A 4 -6.24 -2.37 11.09
C MET A 4 -5.71 -2.59 9.67
N LYS A 5 -4.41 -2.83 9.50
CA LYS A 5 -3.83 -3.16 8.17
C LYS A 5 -4.42 -4.45 7.60
N ARG A 6 -4.57 -5.49 8.41
CA ARG A 6 -5.26 -6.72 7.99
C ARG A 6 -6.71 -6.46 7.57
N LEU A 7 -7.43 -5.62 8.30
CA LEU A 7 -8.79 -5.25 7.97
C LEU A 7 -8.85 -4.50 6.63
N THR A 8 -7.95 -3.53 6.42
CA THR A 8 -7.88 -2.76 5.16
C THR A 8 -7.63 -3.69 3.97
N ILE A 9 -6.62 -4.57 4.06
CA ILE A 9 -6.36 -5.58 3.01
C ILE A 9 -7.59 -6.47 2.80
N GLY A 10 -8.23 -6.92 3.88
CA GLY A 10 -9.43 -7.77 3.81
C GLY A 10 -10.63 -7.08 3.14
N VAL A 11 -10.80 -5.77 3.33
CA VAL A 11 -11.84 -4.97 2.65
C VAL A 11 -11.60 -4.93 1.15
N GLU A 12 -10.36 -4.65 0.72
CA GLU A 12 -10.01 -4.64 -0.71
C GLU A 12 -10.15 -6.04 -1.33
N MET A 13 -9.74 -7.08 -0.60
CA MET A 13 -9.88 -8.46 -1.05
C MET A 13 -11.33 -8.94 -1.19
N ALA A 14 -12.28 -8.32 -0.49
CA ALA A 14 -13.70 -8.63 -0.63
C ALA A 14 -14.25 -8.34 -2.04
N ALA A 15 -13.63 -7.40 -2.77
CA ALA A 15 -13.95 -7.11 -4.17
C ALA A 15 -13.36 -8.14 -5.16
N GLN A 16 -12.60 -9.13 -4.69
CA GLN A 16 -11.90 -10.15 -5.49
C GLN A 16 -11.07 -9.57 -6.66
N PRO A 17 -10.18 -8.61 -6.41
CA PRO A 17 -9.37 -8.01 -7.46
C PRO A 17 -8.40 -9.03 -8.05
N SER A 18 -8.11 -8.92 -9.35
CA SER A 18 -7.04 -9.69 -10.01
C SER A 18 -5.66 -9.11 -9.73
N VAL A 19 -5.59 -7.80 -9.52
CA VAL A 19 -4.36 -7.06 -9.21
C VAL A 19 -4.59 -6.27 -7.92
N LEU A 20 -3.64 -6.36 -6.99
CA LEU A 20 -3.65 -5.67 -5.71
C LEU A 20 -2.43 -4.76 -5.60
N PHE A 21 -2.68 -3.47 -5.34
CA PHE A 21 -1.63 -2.49 -5.06
C PHE A 21 -1.58 -2.21 -3.56
N LEU A 22 -0.42 -2.38 -2.96
CA LEU A 22 -0.19 -2.14 -1.53
C LEU A 22 0.92 -1.10 -1.36
N ASP A 23 0.57 0.00 -0.73
CA ASP A 23 1.54 1.05 -0.43
C ASP A 23 2.00 0.93 1.03
N GLU A 24 3.28 0.60 1.21
CA GLU A 24 3.95 0.40 2.51
C GLU A 24 3.12 -0.41 3.53
N PRO A 25 2.70 -1.64 3.23
CA PRO A 25 1.83 -2.42 4.13
C PRO A 25 2.49 -2.74 5.48
N THR A 26 3.80 -2.67 5.56
CA THR A 26 4.60 -2.96 6.77
C THR A 26 4.98 -1.73 7.57
N SER A 27 4.72 -0.52 7.06
CA SER A 27 5.08 0.73 7.74
C SER A 27 4.45 0.84 9.13
N GLY A 28 5.27 1.19 10.14
CA GLY A 28 4.85 1.31 11.54
C GLY A 28 4.57 0.00 12.26
N LEU A 29 5.00 -1.14 11.71
CA LEU A 29 4.91 -2.45 12.34
C LEU A 29 6.28 -2.91 12.82
N ASP A 30 6.29 -3.70 13.89
CA ASP A 30 7.46 -4.48 14.29
C ASP A 30 7.73 -5.63 13.31
N ALA A 31 8.94 -6.17 13.31
CA ALA A 31 9.38 -7.19 12.35
C ALA A 31 8.45 -8.43 12.32
N ARG A 32 7.97 -8.87 13.49
CA ARG A 32 7.06 -10.02 13.58
C ARG A 32 5.69 -9.72 12.94
N SER A 33 5.11 -8.57 13.25
CA SER A 33 3.83 -8.14 12.69
C SER A 33 3.93 -7.90 11.18
N ALA A 34 5.04 -7.30 10.72
CA ALA A 34 5.34 -7.13 9.31
C ALA A 34 5.37 -8.48 8.57
N LYS A 35 6.12 -9.46 9.11
CA LYS A 35 6.18 -10.83 8.55
C LYS A 35 4.79 -11.47 8.44
N VAL A 36 3.97 -11.38 9.49
CA VAL A 36 2.62 -11.96 9.52
C VAL A 36 1.70 -11.32 8.47
N ILE A 37 1.80 -10.00 8.26
CA ILE A 37 1.04 -9.30 7.20
C ILE A 37 1.51 -9.79 5.83
N MET A 38 2.82 -9.83 5.61
CA MET A 38 3.39 -10.20 4.31
C MET A 38 3.21 -11.69 3.97
N ASP A 39 3.21 -12.59 4.94
CA ASP A 39 2.79 -13.99 4.74
C ASP A 39 1.32 -14.09 4.31
N GLY A 40 0.47 -13.19 4.81
CA GLY A 40 -0.90 -13.05 4.34
C GLY A 40 -0.98 -12.57 2.89
N VAL A 41 -0.19 -11.56 2.54
CA VAL A 41 -0.07 -11.03 1.18
C VAL A 41 0.47 -12.09 0.22
N ARG A 42 1.48 -12.86 0.63
CA ARG A 42 2.02 -13.98 -0.15
C ARG A 42 0.95 -15.00 -0.49
N ARG A 43 0.12 -15.41 0.48
CA ARG A 43 -1.01 -16.33 0.21
C ARG A 43 -2.03 -15.76 -0.77
N VAL A 44 -2.22 -14.44 -0.78
CA VAL A 44 -3.07 -13.77 -1.79
C VAL A 44 -2.46 -13.91 -3.18
N ALA A 45 -1.15 -13.70 -3.33
CA ALA A 45 -0.44 -13.90 -4.59
C ALA A 45 -0.50 -15.38 -5.04
N ASP A 46 -0.24 -16.32 -4.13
CA ASP A 46 -0.31 -17.78 -4.41
C ASP A 46 -1.70 -18.25 -4.84
N SER A 47 -2.76 -17.49 -4.52
CA SER A 47 -4.12 -17.76 -5.01
C SER A 47 -4.37 -17.32 -6.45
N GLY A 48 -3.33 -16.95 -7.20
CA GLY A 48 -3.40 -16.57 -8.62
C GLY A 48 -3.65 -15.07 -8.85
N ARG A 49 -3.32 -14.21 -7.88
CA ARG A 49 -3.45 -12.75 -8.02
C ARG A 49 -2.08 -12.09 -8.17
N THR A 50 -2.05 -11.02 -8.92
CA THR A 50 -0.85 -10.18 -9.02
C THR A 50 -0.85 -9.17 -7.87
N VAL A 51 0.26 -9.09 -7.13
CA VAL A 51 0.43 -8.10 -6.05
C VAL A 51 1.62 -7.22 -6.37
N LEU A 52 1.40 -5.92 -6.42
CA LEU A 52 2.45 -4.90 -6.46
C LEU A 52 2.49 -4.18 -5.11
N CYS A 53 3.66 -4.17 -4.50
CA CYS A 53 3.83 -3.68 -3.14
C CYS A 53 5.05 -2.76 -3.05
N THR A 54 4.86 -1.53 -2.55
CA THR A 54 6.00 -0.71 -2.12
C THR A 54 6.44 -1.14 -0.74
N ILE A 55 7.75 -1.18 -0.51
CA ILE A 55 8.29 -1.62 0.78
C ILE A 55 9.52 -0.78 1.15
N HIS A 56 9.65 -0.44 2.41
CA HIS A 56 10.77 0.33 2.94
C HIS A 56 11.58 -0.52 3.91
N GLN A 57 12.87 -0.72 3.64
CA GLN A 57 13.84 -1.44 4.48
C GLN A 57 13.29 -2.76 5.09
N PRO A 58 12.90 -3.74 4.25
CA PRO A 58 12.36 -4.99 4.76
C PRO A 58 13.43 -5.81 5.47
N SER A 59 13.01 -6.62 6.44
CA SER A 59 13.86 -7.71 6.94
C SER A 59 14.08 -8.76 5.84
N SER A 60 15.14 -9.56 5.94
CA SER A 60 15.42 -10.63 4.97
C SER A 60 14.24 -11.59 4.80
N ASP A 61 13.58 -11.97 5.91
CA ASP A 61 12.39 -12.84 5.90
C ASP A 61 11.21 -12.28 5.12
N VAL A 62 11.06 -10.96 5.11
CA VAL A 62 10.02 -10.28 4.33
C VAL A 62 10.46 -10.10 2.90
N PHE A 63 11.73 -9.78 2.68
CA PHE A 63 12.30 -9.57 1.35
C PHE A 63 12.21 -10.84 0.47
N PHE A 64 12.49 -12.00 1.04
CA PHE A 64 12.43 -13.28 0.33
C PHE A 64 11.02 -13.79 0.02
N LEU A 65 9.96 -13.07 0.44
CA LEU A 65 8.59 -13.38 0.04
C LEU A 65 8.22 -12.89 -1.36
N PHE A 66 9.03 -12.04 -1.95
CA PHE A 66 8.78 -11.48 -3.28
C PHE A 66 9.38 -12.35 -4.37
N ASP A 67 8.72 -12.39 -5.53
CA ASP A 67 9.21 -13.08 -6.72
C ASP A 67 10.13 -12.18 -7.55
N SER A 68 9.76 -10.90 -7.67
CA SER A 68 10.46 -9.91 -8.49
C SER A 68 10.64 -8.59 -7.75
N LEU A 69 11.67 -7.85 -8.12
CA LEU A 69 12.01 -6.56 -7.55
C LEU A 69 12.11 -5.50 -8.65
N LEU A 70 11.48 -4.36 -8.41
CA LEU A 70 11.76 -3.11 -9.10
C LEU A 70 12.51 -2.19 -8.12
N LEU A 71 13.77 -1.89 -8.41
CA LEU A 71 14.58 -0.98 -7.63
C LEU A 71 14.76 0.34 -8.37
N LEU A 72 14.37 1.43 -7.69
CA LEU A 72 14.48 2.78 -8.22
C LEU A 72 15.50 3.57 -7.40
N LYS A 73 16.34 4.37 -8.08
CA LYS A 73 17.15 5.37 -7.39
C LYS A 73 16.36 6.65 -7.15
N ARG A 74 16.97 7.59 -6.43
CA ARG A 74 16.41 8.93 -6.21
C ARG A 74 16.17 9.62 -7.57
N GLY A 75 14.95 10.06 -7.82
CA GLY A 75 14.53 10.60 -9.12
C GLY A 75 13.64 9.64 -9.92
N GLY A 76 13.48 8.38 -9.49
CA GLY A 76 12.56 7.42 -10.09
C GLY A 76 13.16 6.63 -11.26
N GLU A 77 14.47 6.73 -11.48
CA GLU A 77 15.14 5.97 -12.52
C GLU A 77 15.40 4.53 -12.08
N THR A 78 15.20 3.58 -13.00
CA THR A 78 15.32 2.16 -12.73
C THR A 78 16.79 1.73 -12.66
N VAL A 79 17.15 1.09 -11.56
CA VAL A 79 18.48 0.53 -11.29
C VAL A 79 18.50 -0.98 -11.45
N TYR A 80 17.36 -1.61 -11.21
CA TYR A 80 17.16 -3.05 -11.41
C TYR A 80 15.68 -3.35 -11.59
N PHE A 81 15.37 -4.25 -12.48
CA PHE A 81 14.08 -4.92 -12.57
C PHE A 81 14.29 -6.36 -13.00
N GLY A 82 13.82 -7.30 -12.19
CA GLY A 82 13.97 -8.72 -12.49
C GLY A 82 13.53 -9.61 -11.34
N GLU A 83 13.69 -10.91 -11.55
CA GLU A 83 13.41 -11.91 -10.52
C GLU A 83 14.43 -11.78 -9.37
N LEU A 84 13.93 -11.96 -8.15
CA LEU A 84 14.81 -11.98 -6.97
C LEU A 84 15.75 -13.20 -6.97
N GLY A 85 15.27 -14.31 -7.49
CA GLY A 85 15.93 -15.59 -7.34
C GLY A 85 15.79 -16.17 -5.92
N ARG A 86 16.32 -17.38 -5.73
CA ARG A 86 16.26 -18.02 -4.42
C ARG A 86 17.14 -17.26 -3.43
N GLU A 87 16.54 -16.82 -2.31
CA GLU A 87 17.23 -16.04 -1.27
C GLU A 87 17.92 -14.75 -1.82
N GLY A 88 17.39 -14.18 -2.88
CA GLY A 88 17.94 -12.97 -3.48
C GLY A 88 19.15 -13.21 -4.38
N SER A 89 19.41 -14.46 -4.80
CA SER A 89 20.61 -14.81 -5.58
C SER A 89 20.74 -13.98 -6.85
N SER A 90 19.66 -13.75 -7.59
CA SER A 90 19.72 -13.01 -8.87
C SER A 90 20.11 -11.55 -8.69
N ILE A 91 19.61 -10.90 -7.65
CA ILE A 91 19.98 -9.50 -7.38
C ILE A 91 21.40 -9.39 -6.83
N ILE A 92 21.84 -10.35 -6.00
CA ILE A 92 23.21 -10.40 -5.49
C ILE A 92 24.18 -10.56 -6.66
N GLU A 93 23.95 -11.54 -7.55
CA GLU A 93 24.78 -11.80 -8.72
C GLU A 93 24.84 -10.57 -9.64
N TYR A 94 23.71 -9.91 -9.88
CA TYR A 94 23.65 -8.70 -10.67
C TYR A 94 24.54 -7.60 -10.11
N PHE A 95 24.41 -7.25 -8.82
CA PHE A 95 25.19 -6.18 -8.22
C PHE A 95 26.66 -6.56 -8.06
N GLU A 96 27.00 -7.81 -7.75
CA GLU A 96 28.38 -8.27 -7.66
C GLU A 96 29.09 -8.32 -9.03
N SER A 97 28.34 -8.36 -10.13
CA SER A 97 28.89 -8.24 -11.49
C SER A 97 29.36 -6.83 -11.84
N ILE A 98 28.88 -5.82 -11.10
CA ILE A 98 29.22 -4.40 -11.34
C ILE A 98 30.62 -4.11 -10.78
N PRO A 99 31.53 -3.59 -11.60
CA PRO A 99 32.85 -3.18 -11.14
C PRO A 99 32.73 -2.19 -9.97
N SER A 100 33.53 -2.35 -8.94
CA SER A 100 33.55 -1.53 -7.73
C SER A 100 32.40 -1.74 -6.74
N ALA A 101 31.41 -2.57 -7.04
CA ALA A 101 30.39 -2.91 -6.05
C ALA A 101 31.00 -3.83 -4.96
N PRO A 102 30.78 -3.53 -3.68
CA PRO A 102 31.25 -4.38 -2.59
C PRO A 102 30.48 -5.71 -2.59
N ARG A 103 31.17 -6.81 -2.34
CA ARG A 103 30.51 -8.11 -2.17
C ARG A 103 29.66 -8.14 -0.91
N ILE A 104 28.53 -8.85 -0.98
CA ILE A 104 27.70 -9.06 0.18
C ILE A 104 28.39 -9.91 1.23
N LYS A 105 28.28 -9.54 2.50
CA LYS A 105 28.80 -10.34 3.62
C LYS A 105 27.84 -11.47 3.94
N GLU A 106 28.39 -12.60 4.37
CA GLU A 106 27.58 -13.74 4.82
C GLU A 106 26.58 -13.32 5.92
N GLY A 107 25.32 -13.70 5.78
CA GLY A 107 24.25 -13.34 6.72
C GLY A 107 23.76 -11.89 6.65
N TYR A 108 24.31 -11.07 5.74
CA TYR A 108 23.84 -9.70 5.59
C TYR A 108 22.51 -9.64 4.82
N ASN A 109 21.66 -8.68 5.17
CA ASN A 109 20.35 -8.50 4.49
C ASN A 109 20.56 -7.96 3.07
N PRO A 110 20.19 -8.72 2.00
CA PRO A 110 20.38 -8.26 0.63
C PRO A 110 19.61 -6.97 0.32
N ALA A 111 18.43 -6.77 0.94
CA ALA A 111 17.64 -5.55 0.77
C ALA A 111 18.37 -4.31 1.30
N THR A 112 19.06 -4.43 2.43
CA THR A 112 19.86 -3.33 2.99
C THR A 112 21.12 -3.11 2.18
N TRP A 113 21.82 -4.21 1.85
CA TRP A 113 23.06 -4.16 1.09
C TRP A 113 22.90 -3.49 -0.28
N MET A 114 21.88 -3.84 -1.05
CA MET A 114 21.64 -3.22 -2.36
C MET A 114 21.40 -1.72 -2.26
N LEU A 115 20.71 -1.25 -1.20
CA LEU A 115 20.47 0.18 -0.97
C LEU A 115 21.78 0.90 -0.61
N GLU A 116 22.67 0.27 0.16
CA GLU A 116 23.99 0.80 0.46
C GLU A 116 24.85 0.88 -0.80
N VAL A 117 24.82 -0.16 -1.67
CA VAL A 117 25.56 -0.19 -2.94
C VAL A 117 25.19 0.97 -3.84
N ILE A 118 23.88 1.29 -3.96
CA ILE A 118 23.41 2.40 -4.81
C ILE A 118 23.44 3.76 -4.10
N GLY A 119 23.95 3.84 -2.86
CA GLY A 119 24.03 5.09 -2.10
C GLY A 119 22.69 5.59 -1.53
N ALA A 120 21.63 4.77 -1.53
CA ALA A 120 20.31 5.19 -1.05
C ALA A 120 20.14 5.07 0.47
N GLY A 121 21.05 4.46 1.18
CA GLY A 121 20.96 4.15 2.62
C GLY A 121 21.77 5.03 3.56
N VAL A 122 22.64 5.91 3.06
CA VAL A 122 23.64 6.61 3.89
C VAL A 122 23.48 8.12 3.77
N ALA A 123 22.69 8.69 4.68
CA ALA A 123 22.57 10.16 4.79
C ALA A 123 23.74 10.83 5.52
N ASP A 124 24.64 10.07 6.20
CA ASP A 124 25.60 10.63 7.16
C ASP A 124 27.01 10.02 7.18
N ALA A 125 27.41 9.23 6.20
CA ALA A 125 28.81 8.79 6.17
C ALA A 125 29.64 9.74 5.31
N GLY A 126 30.42 10.59 5.95
CA GLY A 126 31.39 11.48 5.31
C GLY A 126 32.57 10.77 4.61
N ASP A 127 32.48 9.47 4.40
CA ASP A 127 33.40 8.69 3.60
C ASP A 127 32.82 8.46 2.21
N LYS A 128 33.61 8.81 1.18
CA LYS A 128 33.28 8.53 -0.22
C LYS A 128 32.95 7.05 -0.40
N GLN A 129 31.74 6.78 -0.90
CA GLN A 129 31.37 5.40 -1.21
C GLN A 129 32.16 4.91 -2.43
N PRO A 130 32.57 3.63 -2.45
CA PRO A 130 33.32 3.06 -3.58
C PRO A 130 32.60 3.15 -4.93
N THR A 131 31.28 3.42 -4.91
CA THR A 131 30.38 3.41 -6.06
C THR A 131 29.85 4.81 -6.46
N GLU A 132 30.45 5.90 -5.93
CA GLU A 132 30.02 7.28 -6.23
C GLU A 132 30.11 7.63 -7.72
N ASP A 133 31.04 7.00 -8.46
CA ASP A 133 31.26 7.25 -9.89
C ASP A 133 30.51 6.25 -10.80
N VAL A 134 29.69 5.35 -10.24
CA VAL A 134 28.96 4.34 -11.02
C VAL A 134 27.57 4.80 -11.40
N ASP A 135 27.27 4.88 -12.70
CA ASP A 135 25.91 5.08 -13.17
C ASP A 135 25.15 3.75 -13.24
N PHE A 136 24.45 3.41 -12.17
CA PHE A 136 23.66 2.18 -12.06
C PHE A 136 22.52 2.11 -13.09
N VAL A 137 22.02 3.23 -13.60
CA VAL A 137 20.98 3.26 -14.62
C VAL A 137 21.55 2.81 -15.97
N GLU A 138 22.73 3.34 -16.31
CA GLU A 138 23.45 2.93 -17.52
C GLU A 138 23.83 1.45 -17.45
N MET A 139 24.34 1.01 -16.29
CA MET A 139 24.67 -0.39 -16.05
C MET A 139 23.47 -1.32 -16.20
N PHE A 140 22.29 -0.92 -15.67
CA PHE A 140 21.06 -1.69 -15.86
C PHE A 140 20.65 -1.75 -17.33
N ASN A 141 20.68 -0.62 -18.04
CA ASN A 141 20.32 -0.56 -19.44
C ASN A 141 21.21 -1.43 -20.35
N ALA A 142 22.47 -1.63 -19.97
CA ALA A 142 23.42 -2.50 -20.67
C ALA A 142 23.34 -3.97 -20.22
N SER A 143 22.61 -4.29 -19.15
CA SER A 143 22.59 -5.60 -18.51
C SER A 143 21.75 -6.63 -19.26
N ASP A 144 22.04 -7.92 -19.01
CA ASP A 144 21.22 -9.02 -19.52
C ASP A 144 19.83 -9.06 -18.87
N ALA A 145 19.69 -8.57 -17.63
CA ALA A 145 18.41 -8.42 -16.98
C ALA A 145 17.47 -7.48 -17.75
N LYS A 146 17.99 -6.37 -18.28
CA LYS A 146 17.23 -5.45 -19.12
C LYS A 146 16.85 -6.07 -20.47
N LYS A 147 17.77 -6.81 -21.11
CA LYS A 147 17.47 -7.51 -22.37
C LYS A 147 16.35 -8.53 -22.18
N LEU A 148 16.44 -9.36 -21.12
CA LEU A 148 15.40 -10.33 -20.79
C LEU A 148 14.04 -9.66 -20.50
N LEU A 149 14.05 -8.51 -19.84
CA LEU A 149 12.83 -7.71 -19.61
C LEU A 149 12.23 -7.25 -20.95
N ASP A 150 13.05 -6.69 -21.84
CA ASP A 150 12.59 -6.19 -23.13
C ASP A 150 12.04 -7.31 -24.01
N GLU A 151 12.68 -8.48 -24.00
CA GLU A 151 12.19 -9.68 -24.67
C GLU A 151 10.81 -10.09 -24.12
N LYS A 152 10.67 -10.20 -22.79
CA LYS A 152 9.38 -10.53 -22.16
C LYS A 152 8.28 -9.50 -22.46
N LEU A 153 8.61 -8.21 -22.51
CA LEU A 153 7.65 -7.16 -22.83
C LEU A 153 7.18 -7.20 -24.30
N THR A 154 8.00 -7.74 -25.21
CA THR A 154 7.62 -7.88 -26.63
C THR A 154 6.79 -9.15 -26.92
N GLU A 155 6.67 -10.06 -25.94
CA GLU A 155 5.85 -11.26 -26.09
C GLU A 155 4.36 -10.90 -26.30
N THR A 156 3.72 -11.62 -27.21
CA THR A 156 2.29 -11.45 -27.49
C THR A 156 1.46 -11.79 -26.25
N GLY A 157 0.62 -10.87 -25.83
CA GLY A 157 -0.20 -11.01 -24.64
C GLY A 157 0.33 -10.29 -23.39
N VAL A 158 1.57 -9.76 -23.45
CA VAL A 158 2.14 -8.94 -22.37
C VAL A 158 1.88 -7.45 -22.67
N PHE A 159 2.49 -6.90 -23.69
CA PHE A 159 2.31 -5.49 -24.06
C PHE A 159 1.20 -5.29 -25.10
N VAL A 160 1.10 -6.22 -26.05
CA VAL A 160 0.02 -6.23 -27.05
C VAL A 160 -1.08 -7.17 -26.58
N PRO A 161 -2.33 -6.69 -26.40
CA PRO A 161 -3.42 -7.56 -25.97
C PRO A 161 -3.57 -8.75 -26.92
N SER A 162 -3.65 -9.96 -26.37
CA SER A 162 -3.95 -11.15 -27.15
C SER A 162 -5.38 -11.03 -27.70
N GLU A 163 -5.62 -11.43 -28.94
CA GLU A 163 -6.96 -11.44 -29.58
C GLU A 163 -7.98 -12.27 -28.78
N THR A 164 -7.51 -13.20 -27.96
CA THR A 164 -8.34 -14.07 -27.13
C THR A 164 -8.83 -13.40 -25.85
N VAL A 165 -8.18 -12.29 -25.41
CA VAL A 165 -8.55 -11.57 -24.19
C VAL A 165 -9.53 -10.45 -24.54
N LYS A 166 -10.78 -10.60 -24.06
CA LYS A 166 -11.79 -9.54 -24.20
C LYS A 166 -11.35 -8.30 -23.47
N SER A 167 -11.39 -7.15 -24.16
CA SER A 167 -11.18 -5.86 -23.51
C SER A 167 -12.15 -5.67 -22.35
N LEU A 168 -11.65 -5.28 -21.18
CA LEU A 168 -12.51 -4.94 -20.05
C LEU A 168 -13.28 -3.67 -20.41
N ARG A 169 -14.58 -3.83 -20.65
CA ARG A 169 -15.51 -2.71 -20.86
C ARG A 169 -16.42 -2.63 -19.66
N TYR A 170 -16.43 -1.48 -19.03
CA TYR A 170 -17.35 -1.15 -17.95
C TYR A 170 -18.41 -0.22 -18.52
N ASP A 171 -19.66 -0.68 -18.60
CA ASP A 171 -20.79 0.10 -19.11
C ASP A 171 -21.15 1.24 -18.16
N GLU A 172 -20.85 1.08 -16.88
CA GLU A 172 -21.11 2.08 -15.85
C GLU A 172 -19.84 2.45 -15.06
N LYS A 173 -19.75 3.72 -14.68
CA LYS A 173 -18.65 4.27 -13.86
C LYS A 173 -18.59 3.64 -12.46
N ARG A 174 -19.65 2.99 -11.99
CA ARG A 174 -19.78 2.42 -10.64
C ARG A 174 -20.36 1.01 -10.73
N ALA A 175 -19.83 0.10 -9.92
CA ALA A 175 -20.27 -1.30 -9.87
C ALA A 175 -21.69 -1.50 -9.33
N ALA A 176 -22.22 -0.55 -8.55
CA ALA A 176 -23.55 -0.62 -7.97
C ALA A 176 -24.41 0.60 -8.34
N SER A 177 -25.73 0.38 -8.53
CA SER A 177 -26.69 1.44 -8.80
C SER A 177 -26.76 2.47 -7.66
N ASN A 178 -27.15 3.71 -7.96
CA ASN A 178 -27.26 4.77 -6.97
C ASN A 178 -28.22 4.41 -5.81
N ILE A 179 -29.29 3.68 -6.09
CA ILE A 179 -30.25 3.21 -5.07
C ILE A 179 -29.61 2.20 -4.15
N THR A 180 -28.87 1.23 -4.69
CA THR A 180 -28.15 0.23 -3.91
C THR A 180 -27.10 0.89 -3.02
N GLN A 181 -26.33 1.85 -3.55
CA GLN A 181 -25.35 2.60 -2.77
C GLN A 181 -26.02 3.38 -1.63
N MET A 182 -27.11 4.09 -1.91
CA MET A 182 -27.87 4.84 -0.91
C MET A 182 -28.37 3.91 0.22
N ARG A 183 -28.98 2.79 -0.15
CA ARG A 183 -29.48 1.80 0.83
C ARG A 183 -28.34 1.26 1.73
N LEU A 184 -27.21 0.90 1.14
CA LEU A 184 -26.06 0.39 1.90
C LEU A 184 -25.46 1.46 2.81
N LEU A 185 -25.33 2.70 2.33
CA LEU A 185 -24.83 3.81 3.12
C LEU A 185 -25.78 4.14 4.29
N LEU A 186 -27.08 4.22 4.06
CA LEU A 186 -28.06 4.45 5.11
C LEU A 186 -28.02 3.34 6.17
N SER A 187 -27.98 2.08 5.75
CA SER A 187 -27.84 0.93 6.65
C SER A 187 -26.56 1.02 7.49
N ARG A 188 -25.43 1.36 6.85
CA ARG A 188 -24.15 1.55 7.53
C ARG A 188 -24.21 2.69 8.56
N PHE A 189 -24.73 3.87 8.16
CA PHE A 189 -24.85 5.01 9.07
C PHE A 189 -25.78 4.72 10.24
N PHE A 190 -26.92 4.06 9.98
CA PHE A 190 -27.83 3.63 11.03
C PHE A 190 -27.14 2.68 12.03
N THR A 191 -26.42 1.68 11.53
CA THR A 191 -25.64 0.75 12.37
C THR A 191 -24.56 1.47 13.17
N MET A 192 -23.81 2.40 12.56
CA MET A 192 -22.82 3.22 13.25
C MET A 192 -23.45 4.07 14.35
N TYR A 193 -24.56 4.73 14.02
CA TYR A 193 -25.27 5.57 15.00
C TYR A 193 -25.66 4.79 16.25
N TRP A 194 -26.28 3.61 16.06
CA TRP A 194 -26.68 2.75 17.19
C TRP A 194 -25.51 2.12 17.94
N ARG A 195 -24.39 1.89 17.30
CA ARG A 195 -23.17 1.34 17.94
C ARG A 195 -22.30 2.37 18.65
N THR A 196 -22.72 3.64 18.64
CA THR A 196 -22.03 4.73 19.36
C THR A 196 -22.89 5.19 20.54
N PRO A 197 -23.02 4.38 21.61
CA PRO A 197 -23.96 4.66 22.70
C PRO A 197 -23.65 5.94 23.45
N ALA A 198 -22.36 6.29 23.61
CA ALA A 198 -21.95 7.51 24.30
C ALA A 198 -22.55 8.77 23.63
N TYR A 199 -22.53 8.87 22.32
CA TYR A 199 -23.08 10.01 21.58
C TYR A 199 -24.60 10.08 21.72
N ASN A 200 -25.29 8.94 21.62
CA ASN A 200 -26.75 8.86 21.71
C ASN A 200 -27.24 9.15 23.14
N LEU A 201 -26.58 8.59 24.15
CA LEU A 201 -26.91 8.84 25.57
C LEU A 201 -26.68 10.29 25.94
N THR A 202 -25.60 10.91 25.48
CA THR A 202 -25.33 12.33 25.72
C THR A 202 -26.43 13.22 25.15
N ARG A 203 -26.87 12.97 23.93
CA ARG A 203 -27.97 13.73 23.32
C ARG A 203 -29.30 13.50 24.05
N LEU A 204 -29.60 12.24 24.41
CA LEU A 204 -30.81 11.88 25.13
C LEU A 204 -30.87 12.55 26.52
N ALA A 205 -29.74 12.76 27.17
CA ALA A 205 -29.65 13.44 28.45
C ALA A 205 -29.69 14.97 28.32
N ILE A 206 -28.93 15.53 27.37
CA ILE A 206 -28.83 17.00 27.22
C ILE A 206 -30.11 17.61 26.69
N SER A 207 -30.81 16.99 25.71
CA SER A 207 -32.01 17.58 25.11
C SER A 207 -33.14 17.82 26.10
N PRO A 208 -33.54 16.85 26.95
CA PRO A 208 -34.59 17.11 27.94
C PRO A 208 -34.10 18.05 29.05
N MET A 209 -32.81 18.01 29.42
CA MET A 209 -32.26 18.95 30.40
C MET A 209 -32.33 20.40 29.89
N LEU A 210 -31.94 20.63 28.64
CA LEU A 210 -32.09 21.96 28.02
C LEU A 210 -33.55 22.37 27.90
N GLY A 211 -34.45 21.46 27.50
CA GLY A 211 -35.90 21.71 27.44
C GLY A 211 -36.47 22.10 28.79
N LEU A 212 -36.03 21.44 29.86
CA LEU A 212 -36.45 21.74 31.22
C LEU A 212 -35.92 23.12 31.68
N VAL A 213 -34.64 23.42 31.42
CA VAL A 213 -34.06 24.74 31.74
C VAL A 213 -34.81 25.87 31.00
N PHE A 214 -35.01 25.75 29.73
CA PHE A 214 -35.77 26.74 28.97
C PHE A 214 -37.22 26.80 29.41
N GLY A 215 -37.88 25.68 29.70
CA GLY A 215 -39.23 25.63 30.25
C GLY A 215 -39.35 26.41 31.54
N ILE A 216 -38.42 26.24 32.47
CA ILE A 216 -38.41 26.97 33.75
C ILE A 216 -38.15 28.45 33.54
N VAL A 217 -37.17 28.81 32.69
CA VAL A 217 -36.83 30.23 32.42
C VAL A 217 -37.98 31.00 31.76
N TYR A 218 -38.75 30.36 30.91
CA TYR A 218 -39.86 31.01 30.18
C TYR A 218 -41.24 30.70 30.74
N MET A 219 -41.37 30.02 31.88
CA MET A 219 -42.63 29.62 32.45
C MET A 219 -43.47 30.81 32.97
N ASP A 220 -42.81 31.93 33.32
CA ASP A 220 -43.42 33.12 33.91
C ASP A 220 -43.26 34.37 33.02
N VAL A 221 -42.98 34.18 31.73
CA VAL A 221 -42.84 35.32 30.79
C VAL A 221 -44.21 35.64 30.19
N ASP A 222 -44.86 36.66 30.70
CA ASP A 222 -46.04 37.26 30.05
C ASP A 222 -45.65 37.87 28.70
N TYR A 223 -46.03 37.20 27.62
CA TYR A 223 -45.87 37.74 26.27
C TYR A 223 -46.92 38.86 26.03
N THR A 224 -46.54 40.10 26.29
CA THR A 224 -47.27 41.25 25.74
C THR A 224 -47.03 41.27 24.24
N VAL A 225 -48.04 40.85 23.47
CA VAL A 225 -48.05 41.05 22.03
C VAL A 225 -48.18 42.56 21.78
N TYR A 226 -47.07 43.24 21.43
CA TYR A 226 -47.12 44.56 20.88
C TYR A 226 -47.80 44.43 19.50
N GLN A 227 -49.08 44.78 19.45
CA GLN A 227 -49.75 45.10 18.19
C GLN A 227 -49.11 46.43 17.73
N GLY A 228 -48.16 46.34 16.80
CA GLY A 228 -47.69 47.47 16.03
C GLY A 228 -48.80 47.93 15.12
N ILE A 229 -49.22 49.15 15.32
CA ILE A 229 -50.01 49.91 14.41
C ILE A 229 -49.16 50.36 13.23
#